data_c7f005c15566d702e6b7e2d823325453
#
_entry.id   c7f005c15566d702e6b7e2d823325453
#
_cell.length_a   1.000
_cell.length_b   1.000
_cell.length_c   1.000
_cell.angle_alpha   90.00
_cell.angle_beta   90.00
_cell.angle_gamma   90.00
#
_symmetry.space_group_name_H-M   'P 1'
#
loop_
_entity.id
_entity.type
_entity.pdbx_description
1 polymer ?
#
loop_
_entity_poly.entity_id
_entity_poly.type
_entity_poly.pdbx_seq_one_letter_code
_entity_poly.pdbx_strand_id
1 'polypeptide(L)'
;MLFTSCGFYPLAETESVLMLENKKSGLDNYYKKFLAGTDTDENVGCIVMNCNPFTKGHLALITYAAKACSLLHIFVVEENRSRFPFADRLKLVREGTDHLPNVIVHPSGPYMISNATFPTYFLKDGEDAAKIQSELDITLFASRIAPILHITKRFAGEEPFDPITRRYNEAMIHILPKYDISFIKIDRITTEGPDGKPEVISASRVRKLLDEQGVTDEVLSLVPECTAKYLKESCNCQ
;
A
#
# COMPACT_ATOMS: atom_id res chain seq x y z
N MET A 1 -31.44 -5.37 9.54
CA MET A 1 -31.05 -5.57 8.10
C MET A 1 -31.19 -7.05 7.74
N LEU A 2 -31.66 -7.39 6.52
CA LEU A 2 -31.87 -8.77 6.07
C LEU A 2 -30.57 -9.61 6.14
N PHE A 3 -29.43 -9.03 5.72
CA PHE A 3 -28.15 -9.74 5.69
C PHE A 3 -27.58 -10.08 7.08
N THR A 4 -27.84 -9.27 8.10
CA THR A 4 -27.36 -9.56 9.47
C THR A 4 -28.10 -10.76 10.08
N SER A 5 -29.37 -10.96 9.74
CA SER A 5 -30.11 -12.18 10.14
C SER A 5 -29.62 -13.43 9.43
N CYS A 6 -28.91 -13.28 8.30
CA CYS A 6 -28.28 -14.38 7.54
C CYS A 6 -26.81 -14.63 7.95
N GLY A 7 -26.31 -14.03 9.03
CA GLY A 7 -24.96 -14.24 9.53
C GLY A 7 -23.89 -13.40 8.84
N PHE A 8 -24.26 -12.28 8.22
CA PHE A 8 -23.29 -11.30 7.70
C PHE A 8 -23.10 -10.13 8.67
N TYR A 9 -21.86 -9.67 8.81
CA TYR A 9 -21.46 -8.65 9.77
C TYR A 9 -20.94 -7.41 9.03
N PRO A 10 -21.48 -6.19 9.32
CA PRO A 10 -21.01 -4.98 8.69
C PRO A 10 -19.53 -4.68 9.03
N LEU A 11 -18.75 -4.37 8.01
CA LEU A 11 -17.35 -3.95 8.15
C LEU A 11 -17.19 -2.44 7.94
N ALA A 12 -17.67 -1.92 6.82
CA ALA A 12 -17.64 -0.51 6.49
C ALA A 12 -18.85 -0.12 5.65
N GLU A 13 -19.29 1.13 5.77
CA GLU A 13 -20.39 1.71 5.03
C GLU A 13 -19.97 3.08 4.50
N THR A 14 -20.25 3.31 3.22
CA THR A 14 -20.13 4.62 2.56
C THR A 14 -21.50 5.02 2.01
N GLU A 15 -21.60 6.17 1.39
CA GLU A 15 -22.85 6.61 0.75
C GLU A 15 -23.35 5.62 -0.32
N SER A 16 -22.43 4.97 -1.03
CA SER A 16 -22.75 4.11 -2.18
C SER A 16 -22.70 2.62 -1.87
N VAL A 17 -21.90 2.15 -0.88
CA VAL A 17 -21.58 0.74 -0.67
C VAL A 17 -21.56 0.35 0.79
N LEU A 18 -22.15 -0.79 1.11
CA LEU A 18 -22.03 -1.48 2.39
C LEU A 18 -21.19 -2.75 2.21
N MET A 19 -20.07 -2.82 2.91
CA MET A 19 -19.21 -4.01 2.96
C MET A 19 -19.56 -4.89 4.15
N LEU A 20 -19.74 -6.19 3.89
CA LEU A 20 -20.08 -7.18 4.88
C LEU A 20 -19.08 -8.33 4.85
N GLU A 21 -18.85 -8.99 6.00
CA GLU A 21 -18.15 -10.28 6.07
C GLU A 21 -19.06 -11.37 6.61
N ASN A 22 -18.78 -12.63 6.24
CA ASN A 22 -19.54 -13.81 6.67
C ASN A 22 -18.89 -14.53 7.88
N LYS A 23 -17.87 -13.93 8.48
CA LYS A 23 -17.19 -14.46 9.67
C LYS A 23 -17.28 -13.46 10.81
N LYS A 24 -17.85 -13.86 11.93
CA LYS A 24 -17.86 -13.00 13.13
C LYS A 24 -16.43 -12.67 13.55
N SER A 25 -16.10 -11.37 13.55
CA SER A 25 -14.75 -10.86 13.91
C SER A 25 -13.61 -11.38 13.03
N GLY A 26 -13.87 -11.67 11.75
CA GLY A 26 -12.83 -12.13 10.82
C GLY A 26 -11.72 -11.10 10.64
N LEU A 27 -12.09 -9.84 10.38
CA LEU A 27 -11.18 -8.71 10.27
C LEU A 27 -10.40 -8.50 11.57
N ASP A 28 -11.08 -8.45 12.71
CA ASP A 28 -10.44 -8.19 13.99
C ASP A 28 -9.39 -9.27 14.31
N ASN A 29 -9.74 -10.55 14.10
CA ASN A 29 -8.83 -11.67 14.32
C ASN A 29 -7.65 -11.68 13.35
N TYR A 30 -7.84 -11.15 12.13
CA TYR A 30 -6.75 -11.02 11.17
C TYR A 30 -5.72 -10.00 11.60
N TYR A 31 -6.14 -8.80 12.02
CA TYR A 31 -5.21 -7.73 12.37
C TYR A 31 -4.66 -7.82 13.80
N LYS A 32 -5.42 -8.35 14.77
CA LYS A 32 -4.93 -8.56 16.15
C LYS A 32 -3.67 -9.41 16.26
N LYS A 33 -3.44 -10.34 15.31
CA LYS A 33 -2.20 -11.12 15.29
C LYS A 33 -0.94 -10.29 15.05
N PHE A 34 -1.09 -9.07 14.51
CA PHE A 34 0.03 -8.16 14.26
C PHE A 34 0.38 -7.28 15.46
N LEU A 35 -0.41 -7.35 16.54
CA LEU A 35 -0.12 -6.67 17.81
C LEU A 35 0.88 -7.44 18.68
N ALA A 36 1.13 -8.71 18.41
CA ALA A 36 2.02 -9.54 19.23
C ALA A 36 3.46 -8.96 19.21
N GLY A 37 3.95 -8.51 20.37
CA GLY A 37 5.28 -7.93 20.54
C GLY A 37 5.38 -6.43 20.26
N THR A 38 4.25 -5.73 20.09
CA THR A 38 4.22 -4.27 19.99
C THR A 38 3.70 -3.67 21.29
N ASP A 39 4.51 -2.86 21.95
CA ASP A 39 3.99 -2.01 23.02
C ASP A 39 3.05 -0.97 22.40
N THR A 40 2.04 -0.56 23.16
CA THR A 40 1.04 0.43 22.74
C THR A 40 1.67 1.82 22.70
N ASP A 41 2.27 2.16 21.57
CA ASP A 41 2.84 3.48 21.33
C ASP A 41 1.78 4.43 20.79
N GLU A 42 1.82 5.69 21.23
CA GLU A 42 0.89 6.75 20.77
C GLU A 42 1.26 7.26 19.35
N ASN A 43 2.43 6.89 18.83
CA ASN A 43 2.98 7.40 17.57
C ASN A 43 3.18 6.28 16.55
N VAL A 44 2.09 5.59 16.17
CA VAL A 44 2.14 4.49 15.23
C VAL A 44 1.81 4.96 13.81
N GLY A 45 2.71 4.66 12.87
CA GLY A 45 2.57 4.97 11.46
C GLY A 45 2.14 3.78 10.61
N CYS A 46 1.58 4.07 9.43
CA CYS A 46 1.23 3.05 8.45
C CYS A 46 1.53 3.49 7.03
N ILE A 47 2.03 2.56 6.22
CA ILE A 47 2.13 2.66 4.76
C ILE A 47 1.44 1.45 4.15
N VAL A 48 0.68 1.65 3.07
CA VAL A 48 0.20 0.57 2.20
C VAL A 48 0.80 0.78 0.82
N MET A 49 1.41 -0.24 0.26
CA MET A 49 2.10 -0.12 -1.02
C MET A 49 2.07 -1.43 -1.81
N ASN A 50 2.13 -1.30 -3.14
CA ASN A 50 2.16 -2.45 -4.03
C ASN A 50 3.60 -2.98 -4.26
N CYS A 51 4.59 -2.09 -4.36
CA CYS A 51 6.01 -2.43 -4.59
C CYS A 51 6.25 -3.30 -5.83
N ASN A 52 5.72 -2.94 -6.96
CA ASN A 52 5.77 -3.72 -8.21
C ASN A 52 6.72 -3.10 -9.28
N PRO A 53 8.08 -3.24 -9.14
CA PRO A 53 8.84 -3.82 -8.02
C PRO A 53 9.08 -2.84 -6.87
N PHE A 54 9.80 -3.29 -5.83
CA PHE A 54 10.32 -2.43 -4.75
C PHE A 54 11.45 -1.54 -5.29
N THR A 55 11.31 -0.21 -5.14
CA THR A 55 12.21 0.81 -5.68
C THR A 55 12.86 1.66 -4.59
N LYS A 56 13.91 2.42 -4.93
CA LYS A 56 14.49 3.42 -4.02
C LYS A 56 13.47 4.48 -3.60
N GLY A 57 12.47 4.79 -4.45
CA GLY A 57 11.37 5.68 -4.08
C GLY A 57 10.52 5.14 -2.92
N HIS A 58 10.19 3.85 -2.95
CA HIS A 58 9.51 3.19 -1.84
C HIS A 58 10.36 3.17 -0.58
N LEU A 59 11.65 2.84 -0.69
CA LEU A 59 12.58 2.82 0.45
C LEU A 59 12.73 4.20 1.09
N ALA A 60 12.79 5.26 0.31
CA ALA A 60 12.88 6.63 0.82
C ALA A 60 11.61 7.03 1.61
N LEU A 61 10.42 6.70 1.08
CA LEU A 61 9.14 6.91 1.79
C LEU A 61 9.14 6.16 3.13
N ILE A 62 9.54 4.89 3.13
CA ILE A 62 9.62 4.06 4.35
C ILE A 62 10.61 4.66 5.35
N THR A 63 11.81 5.03 4.89
CA THR A 63 12.85 5.60 5.75
C THR A 63 12.40 6.92 6.39
N TYR A 64 11.70 7.76 5.64
CA TYR A 64 11.13 8.99 6.18
C TYR A 64 10.06 8.69 7.24
N ALA A 65 9.11 7.81 6.94
CA ALA A 65 8.03 7.46 7.85
C ALA A 65 8.55 6.78 9.13
N ALA A 66 9.55 5.90 9.01
CA ALA A 66 10.19 5.24 10.15
C ALA A 66 10.84 6.24 11.12
N LYS A 67 11.41 7.34 10.61
CA LYS A 67 11.97 8.43 11.45
C LYS A 67 10.89 9.28 12.12
N ALA A 68 9.66 9.29 11.57
CA ALA A 68 8.56 10.15 12.02
C ALA A 68 7.60 9.46 13.01
N CYS A 69 7.82 8.17 13.33
CA CYS A 69 6.98 7.40 14.25
C CYS A 69 7.83 6.40 15.06
N SER A 70 7.29 5.96 16.19
CA SER A 70 7.92 4.96 17.07
C SER A 70 7.77 3.53 16.51
N LEU A 71 6.67 3.26 15.81
CA LEU A 71 6.40 2.00 15.12
C LEU A 71 5.79 2.30 13.75
N LEU A 72 6.27 1.61 12.71
CA LEU A 72 5.75 1.72 11.35
C LEU A 72 5.26 0.36 10.85
N HIS A 73 3.97 0.24 10.61
CA HIS A 73 3.39 -0.89 9.90
C HIS A 73 3.42 -0.66 8.38
N ILE A 74 3.99 -1.60 7.64
CA ILE A 74 3.96 -1.60 6.17
C ILE A 74 3.09 -2.76 5.71
N PHE A 75 2.06 -2.47 4.94
CA PHE A 75 1.23 -3.47 4.28
C PHE A 75 1.57 -3.54 2.79
N VAL A 76 2.04 -4.70 2.35
CA VAL A 76 2.26 -4.99 0.93
C VAL A 76 0.97 -5.58 0.37
N VAL A 77 0.41 -4.93 -0.67
CA VAL A 77 -0.88 -5.32 -1.26
C VAL A 77 -0.81 -6.71 -1.85
N GLU A 78 -1.72 -7.58 -1.41
CA GLU A 78 -1.82 -8.98 -1.82
C GLU A 78 -2.67 -9.10 -3.09
N GLU A 79 -2.04 -8.89 -4.25
CA GLU A 79 -2.68 -9.04 -5.55
C GLU A 79 -1.80 -9.85 -6.51
N ASN A 80 -2.43 -10.61 -7.43
CA ASN A 80 -1.75 -11.50 -8.38
C ASN A 80 -1.69 -10.95 -9.82
N ARG A 81 -2.12 -9.70 -10.07
CA ARG A 81 -2.07 -9.06 -11.39
C ARG A 81 -0.77 -8.28 -11.64
N SER A 82 0.07 -8.18 -10.63
CA SER A 82 1.36 -7.51 -10.70
C SER A 82 2.39 -8.32 -11.49
N ARG A 83 3.29 -7.64 -12.22
CA ARG A 83 4.42 -8.29 -12.93
C ARG A 83 5.30 -9.10 -11.98
N PHE A 84 5.52 -8.58 -10.77
CA PHE A 84 6.27 -9.27 -9.71
C PHE A 84 5.30 -9.99 -8.79
N PRO A 85 5.47 -11.32 -8.58
CA PRO A 85 4.63 -12.10 -7.67
C PRO A 85 4.58 -11.50 -6.27
N PHE A 86 3.42 -11.64 -5.59
CA PHE A 86 3.26 -11.10 -4.25
C PHE A 86 4.33 -11.57 -3.26
N ALA A 87 4.67 -12.86 -3.29
CA ALA A 87 5.68 -13.43 -2.39
C ALA A 87 7.05 -12.74 -2.54
N ASP A 88 7.45 -12.45 -3.79
CA ASP A 88 8.72 -11.78 -4.07
C ASP A 88 8.67 -10.31 -3.64
N ARG A 89 7.57 -9.61 -3.91
CA ARG A 89 7.39 -8.23 -3.46
C ARG A 89 7.47 -8.10 -1.95
N LEU A 90 6.79 -8.99 -1.21
CA LEU A 90 6.83 -9.02 0.24
C LEU A 90 8.24 -9.32 0.77
N LYS A 91 8.94 -10.28 0.16
CA LYS A 91 10.33 -10.63 0.51
C LYS A 91 11.26 -9.44 0.29
N LEU A 92 11.20 -8.80 -0.88
CA LEU A 92 12.06 -7.66 -1.22
C LEU A 92 11.85 -6.45 -0.29
N VAL A 93 10.61 -6.17 0.10
CA VAL A 93 10.33 -5.11 1.09
C VAL A 93 10.93 -5.45 2.44
N ARG A 94 10.78 -6.70 2.92
CA ARG A 94 11.36 -7.15 4.20
C ARG A 94 12.88 -7.04 4.19
N GLU A 95 13.54 -7.59 3.17
CA GLU A 95 15.00 -7.52 3.03
C GLU A 95 15.50 -6.07 2.94
N GLY A 96 14.83 -5.24 2.17
CA GLY A 96 15.23 -3.84 1.99
C GLY A 96 14.98 -2.94 3.21
N THR A 97 14.18 -3.39 4.18
CA THR A 97 13.85 -2.64 5.40
C THR A 97 14.38 -3.26 6.68
N ASP A 98 15.09 -4.39 6.61
CA ASP A 98 15.61 -5.15 7.76
C ASP A 98 16.50 -4.32 8.70
N HIS A 99 17.16 -3.29 8.16
CA HIS A 99 17.98 -2.35 8.93
C HIS A 99 17.18 -1.29 9.71
N LEU A 100 15.85 -1.26 9.61
CA LEU A 100 14.97 -0.32 10.30
C LEU A 100 14.25 -1.03 11.46
N PRO A 101 14.71 -0.86 12.72
CA PRO A 101 14.26 -1.68 13.85
C PRO A 101 12.80 -1.45 14.25
N ASN A 102 12.22 -0.30 13.89
CA ASN A 102 10.84 0.07 14.18
C ASN A 102 9.88 -0.16 13.00
N VAL A 103 10.27 -0.97 12.01
CA VAL A 103 9.45 -1.28 10.83
C VAL A 103 9.00 -2.73 10.88
N ILE A 104 7.69 -2.96 10.71
CA ILE A 104 7.12 -4.30 10.61
C ILE A 104 6.38 -4.43 9.28
N VAL A 105 6.78 -5.43 8.46
CA VAL A 105 6.20 -5.66 7.13
C VAL A 105 5.22 -6.82 7.14
N HIS A 106 3.98 -6.53 6.76
CA HIS A 106 2.86 -7.47 6.74
C HIS A 106 2.30 -7.69 5.32
N PRO A 107 1.71 -8.85 5.05
CA PRO A 107 0.76 -8.98 3.95
C PRO A 107 -0.49 -8.13 4.25
N SER A 108 -1.09 -7.51 3.22
CA SER A 108 -2.31 -6.72 3.42
C SER A 108 -3.53 -7.57 3.81
N GLY A 109 -3.52 -8.82 3.39
CA GLY A 109 -4.64 -9.72 3.54
C GLY A 109 -5.86 -9.33 2.70
N PRO A 110 -7.00 -9.97 2.96
CA PRO A 110 -8.20 -9.81 2.14
C PRO A 110 -9.02 -8.54 2.42
N TYR A 111 -8.64 -7.76 3.42
CA TYR A 111 -9.41 -6.59 3.87
C TYR A 111 -8.92 -5.25 3.32
N MET A 112 -7.77 -5.19 2.65
CA MET A 112 -7.35 -4.01 1.91
C MET A 112 -7.80 -4.15 0.46
N ILE A 113 -8.70 -3.25 0.04
CA ILE A 113 -9.41 -3.35 -1.23
C ILE A 113 -8.54 -2.74 -2.34
N SER A 114 -8.05 -3.58 -3.25
CA SER A 114 -7.36 -3.13 -4.46
C SER A 114 -8.32 -2.96 -5.63
N ASN A 115 -7.92 -2.20 -6.66
CA ASN A 115 -8.66 -2.13 -7.93
C ASN A 115 -8.90 -3.52 -8.57
N ALA A 116 -8.03 -4.48 -8.26
CA ALA A 116 -8.13 -5.83 -8.79
C ALA A 116 -9.20 -6.68 -8.08
N THR A 117 -9.51 -6.36 -6.82
CA THR A 117 -10.44 -7.12 -5.97
C THR A 117 -11.79 -6.45 -5.81
N PHE A 118 -11.93 -5.16 -6.20
CA PHE A 118 -13.19 -4.43 -6.10
C PHE A 118 -14.14 -4.83 -7.23
N PRO A 119 -15.28 -5.45 -6.94
CA PRO A 119 -16.24 -5.86 -7.95
C PRO A 119 -17.04 -4.63 -8.45
N THR A 120 -16.93 -4.31 -9.73
CA THR A 120 -17.58 -3.14 -10.33
C THR A 120 -18.96 -3.42 -10.93
N TYR A 121 -19.33 -4.69 -11.07
CA TYR A 121 -20.57 -5.11 -11.76
C TYR A 121 -21.87 -4.69 -11.06
N PHE A 122 -21.80 -4.29 -9.79
CA PHE A 122 -22.97 -3.81 -9.04
C PHE A 122 -23.11 -2.29 -9.04
N LEU A 123 -22.14 -1.56 -9.60
CA LEU A 123 -22.20 -0.11 -9.72
C LEU A 123 -23.14 0.28 -10.86
N LYS A 124 -23.85 1.39 -10.69
CA LYS A 124 -24.71 1.94 -11.72
C LYS A 124 -23.89 2.59 -12.84
N ASP A 125 -24.45 2.63 -14.04
CA ASP A 125 -23.82 3.33 -15.16
C ASP A 125 -23.53 4.78 -14.81
N GLY A 126 -22.28 5.22 -15.04
CA GLY A 126 -21.81 6.58 -14.74
C GLY A 126 -21.25 6.78 -13.33
N GLU A 127 -21.28 5.78 -12.43
CA GLU A 127 -20.62 5.88 -11.14
C GLU A 127 -19.10 5.73 -11.29
N ASP A 128 -18.36 6.57 -10.55
CA ASP A 128 -16.88 6.51 -10.52
C ASP A 128 -16.41 5.37 -9.60
N ALA A 129 -16.19 4.20 -10.19
CA ALA A 129 -15.76 3.01 -9.48
C ALA A 129 -14.46 3.22 -8.67
N ALA A 130 -13.52 4.01 -9.19
CA ALA A 130 -12.26 4.28 -8.50
C ALA A 130 -12.47 5.16 -7.25
N LYS A 131 -13.38 6.12 -7.32
CA LYS A 131 -13.77 6.94 -6.17
C LYS A 131 -14.45 6.10 -5.10
N ILE A 132 -15.47 5.31 -5.47
CA ILE A 132 -16.24 4.47 -4.55
C ILE A 132 -15.33 3.45 -3.85
N GLN A 133 -14.46 2.80 -4.62
CA GLN A 133 -13.48 1.86 -4.09
C GLN A 133 -12.52 2.51 -3.09
N SER A 134 -11.98 3.70 -3.43
CA SER A 134 -11.05 4.43 -2.57
C SER A 134 -11.73 4.86 -1.26
N GLU A 135 -12.96 5.37 -1.34
CA GLU A 135 -13.74 5.76 -0.17
C GLU A 135 -14.03 4.58 0.76
N LEU A 136 -14.41 3.42 0.18
CA LEU A 136 -14.69 2.23 0.96
C LEU A 136 -13.44 1.68 1.65
N ASP A 137 -12.33 1.55 0.92
CA ASP A 137 -11.07 1.04 1.47
C ASP A 137 -10.53 1.93 2.59
N ILE A 138 -10.51 3.24 2.38
CA ILE A 138 -10.03 4.19 3.38
C ILE A 138 -10.96 4.24 4.61
N THR A 139 -12.28 4.15 4.40
CA THR A 139 -13.24 4.09 5.50
C THR A 139 -13.06 2.82 6.32
N LEU A 140 -12.90 1.67 5.67
CA LEU A 140 -12.63 0.39 6.34
C LEU A 140 -11.31 0.47 7.13
N PHE A 141 -10.26 0.98 6.50
CA PHE A 141 -8.97 1.17 7.15
C PHE A 141 -9.09 2.05 8.40
N ALA A 142 -9.68 3.23 8.25
CA ALA A 142 -9.74 4.21 9.33
C ALA A 142 -10.66 3.78 10.49
N SER A 143 -11.83 3.17 10.18
CA SER A 143 -12.82 2.81 11.18
C SER A 143 -12.54 1.48 11.89
N ARG A 144 -11.80 0.55 11.26
CA ARG A 144 -11.63 -0.81 11.78
C ARG A 144 -10.17 -1.24 11.94
N ILE A 145 -9.33 -1.01 10.93
CA ILE A 145 -7.94 -1.52 10.94
C ILE A 145 -7.05 -0.64 11.81
N ALA A 146 -7.11 0.66 11.61
CA ALA A 146 -6.28 1.61 12.34
C ALA A 146 -6.50 1.57 13.87
N PRO A 147 -7.73 1.49 14.39
CA PRO A 147 -7.95 1.36 15.84
C PRO A 147 -7.38 0.06 16.42
N ILE A 148 -7.45 -1.07 15.70
CA ILE A 148 -6.89 -2.35 16.17
C ILE A 148 -5.37 -2.26 16.32
N LEU A 149 -4.69 -1.55 15.40
CA LEU A 149 -3.24 -1.44 15.35
C LEU A 149 -2.70 -0.13 15.96
N HIS A 150 -3.56 0.66 16.60
CA HIS A 150 -3.24 1.96 17.21
C HIS A 150 -2.61 2.96 16.21
N ILE A 151 -2.95 2.85 14.92
CA ILE A 151 -2.38 3.70 13.86
C ILE A 151 -2.96 5.11 13.98
N THR A 152 -2.07 6.10 14.13
CA THR A 152 -2.42 7.52 14.22
C THR A 152 -1.92 8.33 13.01
N LYS A 153 -1.05 7.73 12.17
CA LYS A 153 -0.47 8.38 11.00
C LYS A 153 -0.53 7.47 9.78
N ARG A 154 -0.94 8.01 8.64
CA ARG A 154 -0.87 7.35 7.34
C ARG A 154 0.07 8.11 6.42
N PHE A 155 1.08 7.43 5.88
CA PHE A 155 2.03 8.02 4.94
C PHE A 155 1.77 7.53 3.53
N ALA A 156 1.88 8.42 2.54
CA ALA A 156 1.89 8.07 1.12
C ALA A 156 2.79 9.01 0.33
N GLY A 157 3.32 8.52 -0.79
CA GLY A 157 4.02 9.35 -1.76
C GLY A 157 3.05 10.23 -2.56
N GLU A 158 3.51 11.41 -2.96
CA GLU A 158 2.80 12.21 -3.95
C GLU A 158 2.66 11.43 -5.26
N GLU A 159 1.53 11.60 -5.96
CA GLU A 159 1.28 10.96 -7.25
C GLU A 159 0.84 12.00 -8.27
N PRO A 160 1.78 12.60 -9.02
CA PRO A 160 1.44 13.60 -10.02
C PRO A 160 0.89 13.02 -11.32
N PHE A 161 1.17 11.74 -11.63
CA PHE A 161 0.93 11.18 -12.96
C PHE A 161 -0.21 10.18 -13.02
N ASP A 162 -0.40 9.34 -11.99
CA ASP A 162 -1.48 8.35 -11.97
C ASP A 162 -2.77 8.93 -11.38
N PRO A 163 -3.84 9.11 -12.20
CA PRO A 163 -5.09 9.67 -11.72
C PRO A 163 -5.76 8.83 -10.62
N ILE A 164 -5.58 7.51 -10.64
CA ILE A 164 -6.20 6.60 -9.65
C ILE A 164 -5.55 6.82 -8.29
N THR A 165 -4.23 6.78 -8.22
CA THR A 165 -3.49 7.02 -6.97
C THR A 165 -3.71 8.44 -6.45
N ARG A 166 -3.82 9.45 -7.34
CA ARG A 166 -4.15 10.81 -6.94
C ARG A 166 -5.51 10.90 -6.27
N ARG A 167 -6.57 10.28 -6.84
CA ARG A 167 -7.91 10.22 -6.22
C ARG A 167 -7.88 9.50 -4.88
N TYR A 168 -7.09 8.44 -4.78
CA TYR A 168 -6.89 7.74 -3.51
C TYR A 168 -6.27 8.66 -2.44
N ASN A 169 -5.26 9.44 -2.80
CA ASN A 169 -4.67 10.45 -1.91
C ASN A 169 -5.67 11.54 -1.51
N GLU A 170 -6.50 12.02 -2.46
CA GLU A 170 -7.58 12.98 -2.19
C GLU A 170 -8.60 12.42 -1.19
N ALA A 171 -9.01 11.17 -1.37
CA ALA A 171 -9.92 10.51 -0.42
C ALA A 171 -9.29 10.37 0.98
N MET A 172 -7.99 10.06 1.09
CA MET A 172 -7.27 10.04 2.38
C MET A 172 -7.28 11.40 3.07
N ILE A 173 -7.06 12.50 2.34
CA ILE A 173 -7.11 13.87 2.88
C ILE A 173 -8.47 14.17 3.52
N HIS A 174 -9.56 13.67 2.93
CA HIS A 174 -10.92 13.99 3.38
C HIS A 174 -11.47 13.03 4.45
N ILE A 175 -11.03 11.77 4.45
CA ILE A 175 -11.60 10.73 5.32
C ILE A 175 -10.77 10.54 6.59
N LEU A 176 -9.44 10.40 6.50
CA LEU A 176 -8.61 10.05 7.64
C LEU A 176 -8.72 11.02 8.83
N PRO A 177 -8.79 12.35 8.64
CA PRO A 177 -8.96 13.29 9.76
C PRO A 177 -10.25 13.11 10.55
N LYS A 178 -11.31 12.54 9.96
CA LYS A 178 -12.58 12.25 10.66
C LYS A 178 -12.45 11.12 11.69
N TYR A 179 -11.33 10.38 11.65
CA TYR A 179 -10.98 9.27 12.53
C TYR A 179 -9.70 9.56 13.33
N ASP A 180 -9.33 10.82 13.47
CA ASP A 180 -8.13 11.27 14.21
C ASP A 180 -6.81 10.68 13.66
N ILE A 181 -6.78 10.37 12.36
CA ILE A 181 -5.59 9.85 11.66
C ILE A 181 -4.98 10.97 10.81
N SER A 182 -3.74 11.33 11.10
CA SER A 182 -3.00 12.31 10.30
C SER A 182 -2.56 11.70 8.97
N PHE A 183 -2.91 12.33 7.85
CA PHE A 183 -2.38 11.96 6.54
C PHE A 183 -1.14 12.78 6.21
N ILE A 184 -0.01 12.11 5.94
CA ILE A 184 1.28 12.74 5.63
C ILE A 184 1.67 12.34 4.21
N LYS A 185 1.57 13.33 3.30
CA LYS A 185 2.00 13.19 1.92
C LYS A 185 3.47 13.61 1.80
N ILE A 186 4.27 12.80 1.13
CA ILE A 186 5.70 13.01 0.98
C ILE A 186 6.03 13.15 -0.50
N ASP A 187 6.86 14.15 -0.83
CA ASP A 187 7.33 14.35 -2.18
C ASP A 187 8.16 13.16 -2.67
N ARG A 188 8.05 12.85 -3.95
CA ARG A 188 8.82 11.77 -4.55
C ARG A 188 10.29 12.17 -4.70
N ILE A 189 11.17 11.21 -4.45
CA ILE A 189 12.58 11.39 -4.78
C ILE A 189 12.78 11.31 -6.30
N THR A 190 13.73 12.10 -6.76
CA THR A 190 14.15 12.16 -8.16
C THR A 190 15.58 11.66 -8.32
N THR A 191 15.91 11.22 -9.52
CA THR A 191 17.28 10.96 -9.98
C THR A 191 17.54 11.78 -11.24
N GLU A 192 18.78 11.95 -11.61
CA GLU A 192 19.15 12.60 -12.87
C GLU A 192 18.78 11.67 -14.03
N GLY A 193 17.97 12.17 -14.97
CA GLY A 193 17.60 11.45 -16.18
C GLY A 193 18.69 11.56 -17.27
N PRO A 194 18.54 10.84 -18.39
CA PRO A 194 19.52 10.84 -19.48
C PRO A 194 19.77 12.23 -20.11
N ASP A 195 18.81 13.13 -20.02
CA ASP A 195 18.88 14.52 -20.50
C ASP A 195 19.31 15.53 -19.42
N GLY A 196 19.78 15.06 -18.28
CA GLY A 196 20.21 15.88 -17.13
C GLY A 196 19.04 16.48 -16.33
N LYS A 197 17.79 16.16 -16.64
CA LYS A 197 16.63 16.63 -15.90
C LYS A 197 16.28 15.69 -14.75
N PRO A 198 15.70 16.23 -13.66
CA PRO A 198 15.24 15.38 -12.57
C PRO A 198 14.06 14.50 -13.00
N GLU A 199 14.20 13.19 -12.84
CA GLU A 199 13.17 12.21 -13.12
C GLU A 199 12.74 11.46 -11.86
N VAL A 200 11.44 11.27 -11.69
CA VAL A 200 10.87 10.58 -10.53
C VAL A 200 11.23 9.09 -10.55
N ILE A 201 11.70 8.57 -9.42
CA ILE A 201 11.90 7.13 -9.24
C ILE A 201 10.54 6.48 -8.97
N SER A 202 10.02 5.75 -9.96
CA SER A 202 8.74 5.05 -9.85
C SER A 202 8.83 3.59 -10.30
N ALA A 203 7.96 2.74 -9.75
CA ALA A 203 7.86 1.34 -10.18
C ALA A 203 7.41 1.22 -11.64
N SER A 204 6.59 2.14 -12.13
CA SER A 204 6.14 2.17 -13.53
C SER A 204 7.31 2.43 -14.48
N ARG A 205 8.20 3.38 -14.14
CA ARG A 205 9.44 3.63 -14.91
C ARG A 205 10.33 2.39 -14.93
N VAL A 206 10.54 1.75 -13.79
CA VAL A 206 11.36 0.52 -13.71
C VAL A 206 10.77 -0.57 -14.60
N ARG A 207 9.46 -0.80 -14.57
CA ARG A 207 8.82 -1.79 -15.45
C ARG A 207 8.98 -1.46 -16.93
N LYS A 208 8.78 -0.20 -17.31
CA LYS A 208 8.96 0.27 -18.68
C LYS A 208 10.39 0.01 -19.18
N LEU A 209 11.40 0.40 -18.43
CA LEU A 209 12.81 0.16 -18.78
C LEU A 209 13.13 -1.34 -18.87
N LEU A 210 12.59 -2.16 -17.96
CA LEU A 210 12.74 -3.62 -18.02
C LEU A 210 12.11 -4.23 -19.27
N ASP A 211 10.99 -3.68 -19.76
CA ASP A 211 10.34 -4.15 -21.00
C ASP A 211 11.09 -3.73 -22.26
N GLU A 212 11.69 -2.53 -22.26
CA GLU A 212 12.36 -1.95 -23.42
C GLU A 212 13.82 -2.39 -23.53
N GLN A 213 14.53 -2.55 -22.42
CA GLN A 213 15.99 -2.68 -22.39
C GLN A 213 16.50 -3.87 -21.56
N GLY A 214 15.60 -4.56 -20.83
CA GLY A 214 16.01 -5.58 -19.87
C GLY A 214 16.66 -5.01 -18.62
N VAL A 215 17.52 -5.81 -17.98
CA VAL A 215 18.25 -5.42 -16.75
C VAL A 215 19.53 -4.66 -17.13
N THR A 216 19.47 -3.35 -17.02
CA THR A 216 20.59 -2.41 -17.31
C THR A 216 21.07 -1.72 -16.04
N ASP A 217 22.23 -1.06 -16.10
CA ASP A 217 22.75 -0.25 -14.98
C ASP A 217 21.78 0.88 -14.60
N GLU A 218 21.06 1.45 -15.58
CA GLU A 218 20.01 2.43 -15.32
C GLU A 218 18.91 1.83 -14.45
N VAL A 219 18.37 0.67 -14.81
CA VAL A 219 17.34 -0.04 -14.01
C VAL A 219 17.86 -0.34 -12.60
N LEU A 220 19.08 -0.85 -12.49
CA LEU A 220 19.70 -1.20 -11.22
C LEU A 220 19.92 0.03 -10.32
N SER A 221 20.15 1.21 -10.92
CA SER A 221 20.29 2.47 -10.19
C SER A 221 19.01 2.94 -9.51
N LEU A 222 17.83 2.52 -10.00
CA LEU A 222 16.50 2.93 -9.50
C LEU A 222 15.96 2.06 -8.36
N VAL A 223 16.60 0.91 -8.10
CA VAL A 223 16.11 -0.08 -7.13
C VAL A 223 17.12 -0.29 -5.99
N PRO A 224 16.67 -0.72 -4.80
CA PRO A 224 17.56 -1.15 -3.72
C PRO A 224 18.35 -2.41 -4.10
N GLU A 225 19.42 -2.68 -3.36
CA GLU A 225 20.33 -3.80 -3.62
C GLU A 225 19.62 -5.16 -3.64
N CYS A 226 18.67 -5.41 -2.73
CA CYS A 226 17.86 -6.64 -2.70
C CYS A 226 17.07 -6.84 -4.01
N THR A 227 16.45 -5.77 -4.54
CA THR A 227 15.74 -5.83 -5.82
C THR A 227 16.70 -5.96 -7.00
N ALA A 228 17.85 -5.27 -6.96
CA ALA A 228 18.88 -5.40 -8.02
C ALA A 228 19.41 -6.83 -8.12
N LYS A 229 19.68 -7.47 -6.99
CA LYS A 229 20.08 -8.88 -6.93
C LYS A 229 19.01 -9.80 -7.51
N TYR A 230 17.76 -9.64 -7.07
CA TYR A 230 16.61 -10.40 -7.59
C TYR A 230 16.47 -10.29 -9.12
N LEU A 231 16.58 -9.08 -9.68
CA LEU A 231 16.48 -8.87 -11.13
C LEU A 231 17.59 -9.57 -11.89
N LYS A 232 18.84 -9.54 -11.41
CA LYS A 232 19.97 -10.22 -12.03
C LYS A 232 19.81 -11.75 -12.02
N GLU A 233 19.34 -12.30 -10.89
CA GLU A 233 19.10 -13.75 -10.73
C GLU A 233 17.97 -14.23 -11.64
N SER A 234 16.87 -13.46 -11.75
CA SER A 234 15.72 -13.81 -12.61
C SER A 234 16.04 -13.78 -14.11
N CYS A 235 17.00 -12.95 -14.55
CA CYS A 235 17.45 -12.93 -15.95
C CYS A 235 18.38 -14.08 -16.31
N ASN A 236 19.10 -14.65 -15.33
CA ASN A 236 20.01 -15.77 -15.59
C ASN A 236 19.29 -17.14 -15.68
N CYS A 237 17.99 -17.18 -15.42
CA CYS A 237 17.15 -18.39 -15.46
C CYS A 237 16.30 -18.51 -16.74
N GLN A 238 16.43 -17.58 -17.69
CA GLN A 238 15.81 -17.64 -19.03
C GLN A 238 16.86 -17.94 -20.10
#